data_2fe2952cd362fe28d751b5814c2a49e8
#
_entry.id   2fe2952cd362fe28d751b5814c2a49e8
#
_cell.length_a   1.000
_cell.length_b   1.000
_cell.length_c   1.000
_cell.angle_alpha   90.00
_cell.angle_beta   90.00
_cell.angle_gamma   90.00
#
_symmetry.space_group_name_H-M   'P 1'
#
loop_
_entity.id
_entity.type
_entity.pdbx_description
1 polymer ?
#
loop_
_entity_poly.entity_id
_entity_poly.type
_entity_poly.pdbx_seq_one_letter_code
_entity_poly.pdbx_strand_id
1 'polypeptide(L)'
;MKQLITSLLFSSALLGVTSGQAQQVMTVDVSNPVAAIQPTMYGVFFEDINFGADGGLYAELVKNRSFEFPQPFVGWVPFGNVTVKDENPCFERNPHYVRIVNDGRRLRAGIDNEGYCGIGLKAGESYRFSAYVRTSAAKPMKLSVELVDSDGKNPLRKELEVSGSEWTKLTAVLKSPFTDAHSRLRVVLLTEGEVDMDHISLFPVNTWKQRENGLRADLVQALYDLNPGVFRFPGGCIIEGNTLATRYQWKNSVGPVENRPLNENRWNYTFTHKAFPDYFQSLGLGFFEYFQLCEDIGAEPLPVVSCGLSCQYESNEVVPLDELQPYVQDALDLIEFANGPATSTWGKVRADMGHPEPFNLKMIGVGNEQWDKVYVERLEVFVKAIREKYPDIKIIGSSGPNADGDKFDYLWPEMKRIGVDLVDEHYYMAPEWFQKNAARYDTYDRKGPKVFAGEYAAHDYSTDKDNNWLAALSEAAFMTGLERNADVVHLATYAPLFAHVDAWQWNPDMIWFDNLRMMRTPTYYVQQLYGMNAGTDVLNLRMDGKPVAGQDSLYATAATDSRTGEVILKLVNTGSKAVDVQINFQGLKKKQLAQGICIYMQSDDLKQKNTLETENLRPQVTQVQPADGQSL
;
A
#
# COMPACT_ATOMS: atom_id res chain seq x y z
N MET A 1 38.87 9.13 2.02
CA MET A 1 37.90 8.19 1.46
C MET A 1 37.73 8.51 -0.03
N LYS A 2 37.67 7.51 -0.88
CA LYS A 2 37.39 7.70 -2.30
C LYS A 2 35.87 7.85 -2.42
N GLN A 3 35.38 8.96 -2.95
CA GLN A 3 33.94 9.14 -3.15
C GLN A 3 33.45 8.25 -4.30
N LEU A 4 32.41 7.46 -4.03
CA LEU A 4 31.66 6.70 -5.02
C LEU A 4 30.62 7.62 -5.66
N ILE A 5 30.37 7.47 -6.94
CA ILE A 5 29.26 8.15 -7.65
C ILE A 5 28.23 7.09 -8.01
N THR A 6 27.00 7.25 -7.57
CA THR A 6 25.86 6.52 -8.07
C THR A 6 25.05 7.41 -8.99
N SER A 7 24.91 7.01 -10.24
CA SER A 7 24.10 7.72 -11.22
C SER A 7 22.87 6.89 -11.56
N LEU A 8 21.69 7.47 -11.40
CA LEU A 8 20.43 6.91 -11.84
C LEU A 8 20.05 7.58 -13.16
N LEU A 9 19.92 6.81 -14.21
CA LEU A 9 19.57 7.30 -15.53
C LEU A 9 18.26 6.68 -16.00
N PHE A 10 17.32 7.53 -16.36
CA PHE A 10 16.05 7.15 -16.98
C PHE A 10 15.98 7.81 -18.36
N SER A 11 15.83 7.03 -19.42
CA SER A 11 15.84 7.56 -20.79
C SER A 11 14.85 6.86 -21.70
N SER A 12 14.18 7.63 -22.54
CA SER A 12 13.39 7.15 -23.68
C SER A 12 14.23 6.87 -24.92
N ALA A 13 15.54 7.15 -24.90
CA ALA A 13 16.46 6.91 -26.02
C ALA A 13 17.50 5.84 -25.66
N LEU A 14 17.90 5.04 -26.64
CA LEU A 14 18.99 4.07 -26.49
C LEU A 14 20.30 4.81 -26.16
N LEU A 15 21.10 4.23 -25.25
CA LEU A 15 22.46 4.68 -25.00
C LEU A 15 23.31 4.35 -26.23
N GLY A 16 23.47 5.33 -27.12
CA GLY A 16 24.26 5.19 -28.34
C GLY A 16 25.29 6.30 -28.45
N VAL A 17 26.46 6.01 -28.99
CA VAL A 17 27.47 7.03 -29.32
C VAL A 17 26.98 7.78 -30.56
N THR A 18 26.46 9.00 -30.37
CA THR A 18 26.09 9.90 -31.46
C THR A 18 27.20 10.94 -31.65
N SER A 19 27.91 10.85 -32.75
CA SER A 19 28.83 11.91 -33.15
C SER A 19 28.06 13.12 -33.68
N GLY A 20 28.12 14.26 -32.95
CA GLY A 20 27.75 15.57 -33.51
C GLY A 20 26.62 16.35 -32.85
N GLN A 21 26.09 15.96 -31.67
CA GLN A 21 25.22 16.83 -30.88
C GLN A 21 26.03 17.73 -29.93
N ALA A 22 25.52 18.93 -29.64
CA ALA A 22 26.12 19.81 -28.64
C ALA A 22 26.06 19.09 -27.27
N GLN A 23 27.21 18.93 -26.63
CA GLN A 23 27.33 18.33 -25.31
C GLN A 23 26.67 19.24 -24.28
N GLN A 24 25.73 18.73 -23.50
CA GLN A 24 25.10 19.44 -22.40
C GLN A 24 26.03 19.43 -21.18
N VAL A 25 26.24 20.57 -20.54
CA VAL A 25 27.14 20.68 -19.39
C VAL A 25 26.33 20.99 -18.13
N MET A 26 26.44 20.09 -17.16
CA MET A 26 25.86 20.28 -15.82
C MET A 26 26.96 20.50 -14.79
N THR A 27 26.68 21.33 -13.81
CA THR A 27 27.60 21.61 -12.69
C THR A 27 26.94 21.22 -11.37
N VAL A 28 27.67 20.48 -10.53
CA VAL A 28 27.25 20.08 -9.19
C VAL A 28 28.20 20.65 -8.16
N ASP A 29 27.70 21.49 -7.23
CA ASP A 29 28.49 21.98 -6.09
C ASP A 29 28.35 20.97 -4.91
N VAL A 30 29.40 20.22 -4.67
CA VAL A 30 29.44 19.21 -3.59
C VAL A 30 29.86 19.79 -2.25
N SER A 31 30.30 21.05 -2.20
CA SER A 31 30.79 21.69 -0.98
C SER A 31 29.70 22.35 -0.14
N ASN A 32 28.56 22.65 -0.74
CA ASN A 32 27.46 23.40 -0.11
C ASN A 32 26.12 22.69 -0.32
N PRO A 33 25.76 21.72 0.54
CA PRO A 33 24.40 21.16 0.54
C PRO A 33 23.34 22.25 0.76
N VAL A 34 22.23 22.17 0.04
CA VAL A 34 21.20 23.22 0.03
C VAL A 34 19.98 22.87 0.86
N ALA A 35 19.70 21.60 1.07
CA ALA A 35 18.56 21.11 1.86
C ALA A 35 18.84 19.71 2.40
N ALA A 36 18.35 19.41 3.61
CA ALA A 36 18.35 18.06 4.14
C ALA A 36 17.21 17.24 3.52
N ILE A 37 17.48 16.01 3.11
CA ILE A 37 16.48 15.05 2.64
C ILE A 37 15.96 14.32 3.86
N GLN A 38 14.63 14.36 4.05
CA GLN A 38 13.99 13.65 5.16
C GLN A 38 14.08 12.14 4.95
N PRO A 39 14.37 11.33 5.98
CA PRO A 39 14.31 9.86 5.85
C PRO A 39 12.96 9.33 5.37
N THR A 40 11.90 10.11 5.59
CA THR A 40 10.51 9.79 5.20
C THR A 40 10.14 10.26 3.79
N MET A 41 11.06 10.82 3.02
CA MET A 41 10.75 11.49 1.75
C MET A 41 10.10 10.56 0.73
N TYR A 42 10.59 9.33 0.60
CA TYR A 42 10.04 8.34 -0.33
C TYR A 42 9.35 7.25 0.45
N GLY A 43 8.08 7.04 0.17
CA GLY A 43 7.27 6.07 0.88
C GLY A 43 6.24 5.39 0.00
N VAL A 44 5.32 4.68 0.64
CA VAL A 44 4.24 3.96 -0.02
C VAL A 44 2.90 4.33 0.59
N PHE A 45 1.88 4.35 -0.25
CA PHE A 45 0.48 4.51 0.12
C PHE A 45 -0.24 3.18 -0.07
N PHE A 46 -0.97 2.75 0.95
CA PHE A 46 -1.83 1.58 0.87
C PHE A 46 -3.29 1.97 1.05
N GLU A 47 -4.12 1.51 0.15
CA GLU A 47 -5.57 1.50 0.25
C GLU A 47 -6.10 0.14 -0.18
N ASP A 48 -7.15 -0.34 0.50
CA ASP A 48 -7.85 -1.56 0.09
C ASP A 48 -8.81 -1.25 -1.07
N ILE A 49 -8.20 -1.00 -2.22
CA ILE A 49 -8.83 -0.97 -3.54
C ILE A 49 -8.28 -2.14 -4.35
N ASN A 50 -8.98 -2.61 -5.38
CA ASN A 50 -8.50 -3.68 -6.26
C ASN A 50 -8.17 -5.00 -5.54
N PHE A 51 -8.85 -5.28 -4.42
CA PHE A 51 -8.57 -6.42 -3.53
C PHE A 51 -7.12 -6.43 -2.99
N GLY A 52 -6.62 -5.25 -2.63
CA GLY A 52 -5.26 -5.10 -2.11
C GLY A 52 -5.07 -5.66 -0.69
N ALA A 53 -6.11 -5.67 0.16
CA ALA A 53 -6.06 -6.27 1.49
C ALA A 53 -6.52 -7.73 1.47
N ASP A 54 -7.81 -7.98 1.66
CA ASP A 54 -8.38 -9.34 1.56
C ASP A 54 -8.25 -9.86 0.12
N GLY A 55 -7.65 -11.02 -0.05
CA GLY A 55 -7.32 -11.57 -1.37
C GLY A 55 -6.00 -11.04 -1.97
N GLY A 56 -5.30 -10.15 -1.26
CA GLY A 56 -4.03 -9.56 -1.62
C GLY A 56 -2.99 -9.69 -0.51
N LEU A 57 -2.64 -8.57 0.12
CA LEU A 57 -1.59 -8.50 1.14
C LEU A 57 -1.88 -9.35 2.38
N TYR A 58 -3.13 -9.42 2.82
CA TYR A 58 -3.57 -10.34 3.87
C TYR A 58 -3.70 -11.75 3.30
N ALA A 59 -2.93 -12.69 3.83
CA ALA A 59 -2.76 -14.01 3.22
C ALA A 59 -3.90 -15.00 3.48
N GLU A 60 -5.07 -14.56 3.99
CA GLU A 60 -6.28 -15.38 4.09
C GLU A 60 -6.78 -15.75 2.68
N LEU A 61 -6.93 -17.05 2.45
CA LEU A 61 -7.35 -17.59 1.16
C LEU A 61 -8.86 -17.82 1.07
N VAL A 62 -9.55 -17.86 2.22
CA VAL A 62 -11.00 -18.10 2.30
C VAL A 62 -11.75 -16.77 2.26
N LYS A 63 -12.60 -16.59 1.26
CA LYS A 63 -13.48 -15.44 1.15
C LYS A 63 -14.71 -15.64 2.02
N ASN A 64 -15.12 -14.58 2.74
CA ASN A 64 -16.33 -14.60 3.60
C ASN A 64 -16.28 -15.74 4.65
N ARG A 65 -15.20 -15.81 5.40
CA ARG A 65 -14.87 -16.93 6.34
C ARG A 65 -15.89 -17.15 7.47
N SER A 66 -16.70 -16.12 7.82
CA SER A 66 -17.69 -16.15 8.91
C SER A 66 -19.12 -15.94 8.41
N PHE A 67 -19.38 -16.02 7.11
CA PHE A 67 -20.73 -15.93 6.50
C PHE A 67 -21.45 -14.60 6.77
N GLU A 68 -20.73 -13.51 7.03
CA GLU A 68 -21.28 -12.21 7.42
C GLU A 68 -21.67 -11.32 6.24
N PHE A 69 -21.36 -11.70 5.00
CA PHE A 69 -21.78 -10.92 3.84
C PHE A 69 -23.32 -10.87 3.76
N PRO A 70 -23.93 -9.80 3.23
CA PRO A 70 -25.39 -9.67 3.10
C PRO A 70 -26.06 -10.86 2.42
N GLN A 71 -25.33 -11.52 1.51
CA GLN A 71 -25.64 -12.85 1.00
C GLN A 71 -24.63 -13.84 1.58
N PRO A 72 -25.00 -14.59 2.63
CA PRO A 72 -24.03 -15.34 3.41
C PRO A 72 -23.20 -16.39 2.65
N PHE A 73 -23.70 -16.86 1.51
CA PHE A 73 -22.98 -17.81 0.67
C PHE A 73 -22.13 -17.18 -0.45
N VAL A 74 -21.96 -15.85 -0.48
CA VAL A 74 -20.97 -15.27 -1.40
C VAL A 74 -19.56 -15.82 -1.11
N GLY A 75 -18.89 -16.33 -2.14
CA GLY A 75 -17.62 -17.07 -2.03
C GLY A 75 -17.77 -18.54 -1.66
N TRP A 76 -18.99 -19.01 -1.30
CA TRP A 76 -19.30 -20.38 -0.93
C TRP A 76 -20.30 -21.05 -1.87
N VAL A 77 -20.04 -22.29 -2.19
CA VAL A 77 -20.96 -23.16 -2.95
C VAL A 77 -21.42 -24.31 -2.04
N PRO A 78 -22.60 -24.19 -1.42
CA PRO A 78 -23.14 -25.27 -0.60
C PRO A 78 -23.66 -26.44 -1.46
N PHE A 79 -23.52 -27.66 -0.96
CA PHE A 79 -24.12 -28.84 -1.57
C PHE A 79 -24.69 -29.78 -0.49
N GLY A 80 -25.81 -30.43 -0.81
CA GLY A 80 -26.58 -31.20 0.18
C GLY A 80 -27.38 -30.29 1.11
N ASN A 81 -27.53 -30.67 2.37
CA ASN A 81 -28.29 -29.90 3.35
C ASN A 81 -27.36 -29.00 4.16
N VAL A 82 -27.30 -27.73 3.77
CA VAL A 82 -26.46 -26.70 4.39
C VAL A 82 -27.28 -25.44 4.63
N THR A 83 -27.24 -24.88 5.83
CA THR A 83 -27.99 -23.69 6.23
C THR A 83 -27.13 -22.74 7.04
N VAL A 84 -27.32 -21.43 6.88
CA VAL A 84 -26.73 -20.42 7.75
C VAL A 84 -27.60 -20.24 8.99
N LYS A 85 -26.97 -20.08 10.14
CA LYS A 85 -27.56 -19.92 11.48
C LYS A 85 -26.92 -18.75 12.19
N ASP A 86 -27.63 -18.21 13.19
CA ASP A 86 -27.16 -17.13 14.09
C ASP A 86 -27.53 -17.37 15.56
N GLU A 87 -28.11 -18.53 15.88
CA GLU A 87 -28.53 -18.90 17.22
C GLU A 87 -27.35 -19.46 18.03
N ASN A 88 -27.06 -18.89 19.20
CA ASN A 88 -25.91 -19.24 20.03
C ASN A 88 -24.59 -19.20 19.25
N PRO A 89 -24.22 -18.03 18.70
CA PRO A 89 -23.06 -17.88 17.82
C PRO A 89 -21.74 -18.19 18.54
N CYS A 90 -20.71 -18.43 17.75
CA CYS A 90 -19.34 -18.52 18.25
C CYS A 90 -18.81 -17.17 18.71
N PHE A 91 -19.16 -16.12 17.97
CA PHE A 91 -18.69 -14.74 18.19
C PHE A 91 -19.87 -13.75 18.11
N GLU A 92 -19.95 -12.83 19.08
CA GLU A 92 -21.06 -11.85 19.14
C GLU A 92 -21.08 -10.87 17.97
N ARG A 93 -19.89 -10.48 17.48
CA ARG A 93 -19.79 -9.49 16.41
C ARG A 93 -19.79 -10.11 15.00
N ASN A 94 -19.65 -11.42 14.92
CA ASN A 94 -19.75 -12.24 13.71
C ASN A 94 -20.67 -13.42 14.02
N PRO A 95 -22.00 -13.19 14.13
CA PRO A 95 -22.92 -14.19 14.69
C PRO A 95 -23.28 -15.34 13.74
N HIS A 96 -23.05 -15.16 12.42
CA HIS A 96 -23.44 -16.18 11.47
C HIS A 96 -22.47 -17.35 11.45
N TYR A 97 -23.01 -18.55 11.32
CA TYR A 97 -22.25 -19.78 11.13
C TYR A 97 -23.01 -20.73 10.20
N VAL A 98 -22.36 -21.71 9.66
CA VAL A 98 -22.96 -22.71 8.79
C VAL A 98 -23.23 -24.01 9.52
N ARG A 99 -24.44 -24.58 9.33
CA ARG A 99 -24.80 -25.92 9.76
C ARG A 99 -24.81 -26.84 8.56
N ILE A 100 -24.03 -27.91 8.62
CA ILE A 100 -23.95 -28.98 7.62
C ILE A 100 -24.63 -30.22 8.19
N VAL A 101 -25.63 -30.76 7.48
CA VAL A 101 -26.38 -31.95 7.89
C VAL A 101 -26.20 -33.06 6.85
N ASN A 102 -25.68 -34.20 7.29
CA ASN A 102 -25.64 -35.44 6.51
C ASN A 102 -26.73 -36.38 7.05
N ASP A 103 -27.79 -36.59 6.27
CA ASP A 103 -28.96 -37.38 6.63
C ASP A 103 -28.81 -38.87 6.35
N GLY A 104 -27.59 -39.33 6.04
CA GLY A 104 -27.30 -40.72 5.70
C GLY A 104 -27.79 -41.19 4.34
N ARG A 105 -28.49 -40.32 3.61
CA ARG A 105 -28.88 -40.58 2.23
C ARG A 105 -27.69 -40.39 1.30
N ARG A 106 -27.74 -40.90 0.08
CA ARG A 106 -26.60 -40.96 -0.87
C ARG A 106 -25.92 -39.65 -1.23
N LEU A 107 -26.48 -38.49 -0.84
CA LEU A 107 -25.94 -37.17 -1.14
C LEU A 107 -24.99 -36.74 -0.03
N ARG A 108 -23.75 -36.42 -0.42
CA ARG A 108 -22.78 -35.76 0.47
C ARG A 108 -23.29 -34.35 0.81
N ALA A 109 -23.06 -33.90 2.03
CA ALA A 109 -23.31 -32.53 2.44
C ALA A 109 -22.01 -31.82 2.76
N GLY A 110 -21.88 -30.58 2.31
CA GLY A 110 -20.66 -29.81 2.51
C GLY A 110 -20.70 -28.46 1.81
N ILE A 111 -19.55 -27.80 1.80
CA ILE A 111 -19.35 -26.47 1.21
C ILE A 111 -18.01 -26.39 0.49
N ASP A 112 -17.97 -25.70 -0.63
CA ASP A 112 -16.77 -25.30 -1.35
C ASP A 112 -16.54 -23.80 -1.19
N ASN A 113 -15.31 -23.36 -0.89
CA ASN A 113 -14.92 -21.95 -0.98
C ASN A 113 -14.10 -21.72 -2.23
N GLU A 114 -14.47 -20.71 -2.98
CA GLU A 114 -13.84 -20.33 -4.25
C GLU A 114 -12.70 -19.31 -4.08
N GLY A 115 -12.46 -18.84 -2.86
CA GLY A 115 -11.45 -17.83 -2.56
C GLY A 115 -11.70 -16.48 -3.25
N TYR A 116 -10.63 -15.73 -3.42
CA TYR A 116 -10.61 -14.45 -4.14
C TYR A 116 -10.16 -14.69 -5.59
N CYS A 117 -11.12 -14.87 -6.50
CA CYS A 117 -10.87 -15.27 -7.90
C CYS A 117 -10.10 -16.61 -8.00
N GLY A 118 -10.28 -17.51 -7.04
CA GLY A 118 -9.56 -18.76 -6.87
C GLY A 118 -8.71 -18.80 -5.59
N ILE A 119 -8.31 -19.99 -5.18
CA ILE A 119 -7.34 -20.20 -4.10
C ILE A 119 -6.00 -20.59 -4.74
N GLY A 120 -4.97 -19.77 -4.55
CA GLY A 120 -3.63 -20.06 -5.05
C GLY A 120 -2.91 -21.11 -4.20
N LEU A 121 -2.61 -22.25 -4.79
CA LEU A 121 -1.86 -23.33 -4.14
C LEU A 121 -0.58 -23.64 -4.93
N LYS A 122 0.54 -23.83 -4.22
CA LYS A 122 1.84 -24.21 -4.81
C LYS A 122 2.24 -25.62 -4.37
N ALA A 123 2.65 -26.44 -5.33
CA ALA A 123 3.13 -27.80 -5.05
C ALA A 123 4.27 -27.77 -4.02
N GLY A 124 4.16 -28.61 -2.98
CA GLY A 124 5.15 -28.72 -1.92
C GLY A 124 5.00 -27.70 -0.79
N GLU A 125 4.20 -26.65 -0.95
CA GLU A 125 3.90 -25.69 0.10
C GLU A 125 2.80 -26.22 1.04
N SER A 126 2.84 -25.77 2.28
CA SER A 126 1.91 -26.17 3.34
C SER A 126 0.92 -25.05 3.63
N TYR A 127 -0.32 -25.44 3.88
CA TYR A 127 -1.43 -24.54 4.18
C TYR A 127 -2.08 -24.96 5.51
N ARG A 128 -2.35 -23.97 6.37
CA ARG A 128 -2.99 -24.17 7.66
C ARG A 128 -4.48 -23.88 7.52
N PHE A 129 -5.27 -24.92 7.67
CA PHE A 129 -6.72 -24.83 7.83
C PHE A 129 -7.05 -24.60 9.29
N SER A 130 -8.04 -23.79 9.60
CA SER A 130 -8.70 -23.72 10.90
C SER A 130 -10.18 -23.40 10.75
N ALA A 131 -10.97 -23.86 11.72
CA ALA A 131 -12.39 -23.52 11.85
C ALA A 131 -12.82 -23.67 13.30
N TYR A 132 -13.82 -22.91 13.73
CA TYR A 132 -14.53 -23.20 14.97
C TYR A 132 -15.66 -24.16 14.64
N VAL A 133 -15.80 -25.22 15.46
CA VAL A 133 -16.74 -26.31 15.20
C VAL A 133 -17.43 -26.76 16.47
N ARG A 134 -18.66 -27.26 16.32
CA ARG A 134 -19.38 -28.00 17.38
C ARG A 134 -20.33 -29.02 16.78
N THR A 135 -20.80 -29.98 17.58
CA THR A 135 -21.85 -30.93 17.20
C THR A 135 -22.66 -31.35 18.42
N SER A 136 -23.95 -31.54 18.25
CA SER A 136 -24.85 -32.11 19.25
C SER A 136 -24.83 -33.65 19.26
N ALA A 137 -24.11 -34.27 18.31
CA ALA A 137 -24.06 -35.72 18.17
C ALA A 137 -23.36 -36.40 19.38
N ALA A 138 -23.90 -37.51 19.85
CA ALA A 138 -23.33 -38.28 20.93
C ALA A 138 -22.00 -38.99 20.56
N LYS A 139 -21.72 -39.13 19.28
CA LYS A 139 -20.46 -39.71 18.74
C LYS A 139 -19.69 -38.68 17.95
N PRO A 140 -18.36 -38.83 17.89
CA PRO A 140 -17.52 -37.97 17.07
C PRO A 140 -17.98 -37.95 15.60
N MET A 141 -18.06 -36.78 15.01
CA MET A 141 -18.38 -36.55 13.61
C MET A 141 -17.09 -36.46 12.80
N LYS A 142 -17.06 -37.01 11.59
CA LYS A 142 -15.91 -36.93 10.69
C LYS A 142 -16.15 -35.89 9.59
N LEU A 143 -15.22 -34.96 9.49
CA LEU A 143 -15.13 -33.99 8.40
C LEU A 143 -13.96 -34.37 7.47
N SER A 144 -14.17 -34.26 6.15
CA SER A 144 -13.10 -34.21 5.17
C SER A 144 -12.81 -32.76 4.80
N VAL A 145 -11.58 -32.31 5.01
CA VAL A 145 -11.07 -31.02 4.52
C VAL A 145 -10.22 -31.31 3.29
N GLU A 146 -10.57 -30.69 2.16
CA GLU A 146 -9.98 -31.02 0.87
C GLU A 146 -9.46 -29.78 0.16
N LEU A 147 -8.22 -29.86 -0.37
CA LEU A 147 -7.74 -28.91 -1.38
C LEU A 147 -8.02 -29.52 -2.76
N VAL A 148 -8.79 -28.79 -3.57
CA VAL A 148 -9.31 -29.30 -4.85
C VAL A 148 -8.77 -28.42 -5.96
N ASP A 149 -8.08 -29.02 -6.95
CA ASP A 149 -7.62 -28.31 -8.12
C ASP A 149 -8.77 -27.78 -8.98
N SER A 150 -8.50 -26.86 -9.89
CA SER A 150 -9.51 -26.24 -10.78
C SER A 150 -10.27 -27.28 -11.61
N ASP A 151 -9.61 -28.38 -11.97
CA ASP A 151 -10.21 -29.49 -12.71
C ASP A 151 -11.05 -30.43 -11.84
N GLY A 152 -10.93 -30.36 -10.51
CA GLY A 152 -11.65 -31.21 -9.56
C GLY A 152 -11.18 -32.67 -9.53
N LYS A 153 -10.03 -32.99 -10.11
CA LYS A 153 -9.61 -34.37 -10.36
C LYS A 153 -8.75 -35.00 -9.27
N ASN A 154 -7.98 -34.17 -8.55
CA ASN A 154 -6.94 -34.66 -7.61
C ASN A 154 -7.08 -34.00 -6.22
N PRO A 155 -8.16 -34.24 -5.46
CA PRO A 155 -8.31 -33.61 -4.17
C PRO A 155 -7.29 -34.19 -3.17
N LEU A 156 -6.52 -33.31 -2.52
CA LEU A 156 -5.83 -33.66 -1.28
C LEU A 156 -6.84 -33.64 -0.13
N ARG A 157 -6.96 -34.74 0.62
CA ARG A 157 -7.94 -34.88 1.69
C ARG A 157 -7.27 -35.10 3.04
N LYS A 158 -7.86 -34.51 4.08
CA LYS A 158 -7.53 -34.78 5.47
C LYS A 158 -8.81 -34.94 6.27
N GLU A 159 -8.95 -36.10 6.94
CA GLU A 159 -10.07 -36.36 7.86
C GLU A 159 -9.78 -35.76 9.23
N LEU A 160 -10.77 -35.10 9.80
CA LEU A 160 -10.75 -34.49 11.12
C LEU A 160 -11.97 -34.94 11.92
N GLU A 161 -11.87 -34.98 13.25
CA GLU A 161 -12.97 -35.35 14.14
C GLU A 161 -13.50 -34.13 14.90
N VAL A 162 -14.83 -34.03 14.97
CA VAL A 162 -15.56 -32.99 15.71
C VAL A 162 -16.35 -33.68 16.83
N SER A 163 -16.22 -33.20 18.06
CA SER A 163 -16.91 -33.72 19.23
C SER A 163 -17.33 -32.59 20.17
N GLY A 164 -18.48 -32.75 20.80
CA GLY A 164 -18.97 -31.82 21.82
C GLY A 164 -19.84 -30.69 21.31
N SER A 165 -20.69 -30.18 22.20
CA SER A 165 -21.68 -29.14 21.92
C SER A 165 -21.12 -27.71 22.08
N GLU A 166 -19.93 -27.58 22.65
CA GLU A 166 -19.26 -26.30 22.82
C GLU A 166 -18.38 -25.98 21.60
N TRP A 167 -18.28 -24.72 21.24
CA TRP A 167 -17.41 -24.27 20.17
C TRP A 167 -15.94 -24.55 20.51
N THR A 168 -15.25 -25.24 19.61
CA THR A 168 -13.82 -25.55 19.72
C THR A 168 -13.11 -25.25 18.42
N LYS A 169 -11.87 -24.74 18.50
CA LYS A 169 -11.04 -24.49 17.32
C LYS A 169 -10.40 -25.77 16.83
N LEU A 170 -10.70 -26.14 15.60
CA LEU A 170 -10.12 -27.27 14.89
C LEU A 170 -9.05 -26.76 13.93
N THR A 171 -7.89 -27.42 13.87
CA THR A 171 -6.78 -27.01 13.00
C THR A 171 -6.19 -28.22 12.27
N ALA A 172 -5.69 -27.96 11.04
CA ALA A 172 -4.97 -28.95 10.26
C ALA A 172 -3.96 -28.28 9.34
N VAL A 173 -2.88 -28.99 9.03
CA VAL A 173 -1.92 -28.58 7.99
C VAL A 173 -2.05 -29.54 6.81
N LEU A 174 -2.21 -28.97 5.61
CA LEU A 174 -2.30 -29.68 4.34
C LEU A 174 -1.12 -29.26 3.46
N LYS A 175 -0.43 -30.24 2.86
CA LYS A 175 0.67 -29.96 1.92
C LYS A 175 0.19 -30.17 0.51
N SER A 176 0.15 -29.12 -0.30
CA SER A 176 -0.37 -29.20 -1.68
C SER A 176 0.49 -30.09 -2.56
N PRO A 177 -0.10 -31.07 -3.27
CA PRO A 177 0.63 -31.87 -4.27
C PRO A 177 0.70 -31.20 -5.66
N PHE A 178 0.01 -30.08 -5.87
CA PHE A 178 -0.11 -29.42 -7.16
C PHE A 178 0.06 -27.89 -7.04
N THR A 179 0.32 -27.24 -8.17
CA THR A 179 0.32 -25.78 -8.31
C THR A 179 -0.87 -25.39 -9.17
N ASP A 180 -1.75 -24.53 -8.63
CA ASP A 180 -2.94 -24.05 -9.32
C ASP A 180 -3.39 -22.70 -8.70
N ALA A 181 -3.69 -21.73 -9.54
CA ALA A 181 -4.14 -20.40 -9.13
C ALA A 181 -5.64 -20.34 -8.79
N HIS A 182 -6.43 -21.33 -9.23
CA HIS A 182 -7.89 -21.35 -9.14
C HIS A 182 -8.44 -22.56 -8.41
N SER A 183 -7.67 -23.06 -7.43
CA SER A 183 -8.10 -24.14 -6.53
C SER A 183 -9.25 -23.72 -5.63
N ARG A 184 -9.83 -24.67 -4.93
CA ARG A 184 -10.92 -24.48 -3.96
C ARG A 184 -10.63 -25.22 -2.66
N LEU A 185 -11.15 -24.68 -1.55
CA LEU A 185 -11.26 -25.39 -0.28
C LEU A 185 -12.63 -26.06 -0.21
N ARG A 186 -12.66 -27.37 0.01
CA ARG A 186 -13.89 -28.13 0.21
C ARG A 186 -13.94 -28.72 1.61
N VAL A 187 -15.09 -28.60 2.27
CA VAL A 187 -15.37 -29.27 3.54
C VAL A 187 -16.62 -30.16 3.39
N VAL A 188 -16.49 -31.44 3.76
CA VAL A 188 -17.54 -32.46 3.59
C VAL A 188 -17.79 -33.16 4.92
N LEU A 189 -19.04 -33.25 5.34
CA LEU A 189 -19.45 -34.06 6.46
C LEU A 189 -19.60 -35.54 6.02
N LEU A 190 -18.71 -36.41 6.54
CA LEU A 190 -18.64 -37.83 6.14
C LEU A 190 -19.59 -38.74 6.92
N THR A 191 -19.86 -38.43 8.20
CA THR A 191 -20.75 -39.22 9.07
C THR A 191 -22.15 -38.65 9.06
N GLU A 192 -23.14 -39.53 9.27
CA GLU A 192 -24.54 -39.13 9.48
C GLU A 192 -24.68 -38.32 10.76
N GLY A 193 -25.35 -37.14 10.67
CA GLY A 193 -25.54 -36.18 11.76
C GLY A 193 -25.35 -34.76 11.31
N GLU A 194 -25.04 -33.87 12.26
CA GLU A 194 -24.85 -32.44 12.00
C GLU A 194 -23.58 -31.87 12.61
N VAL A 195 -23.00 -30.87 11.94
CA VAL A 195 -21.87 -30.08 12.47
C VAL A 195 -22.12 -28.60 12.17
N ASP A 196 -21.93 -27.76 13.17
CA ASP A 196 -21.87 -26.31 13.04
C ASP A 196 -20.40 -25.89 12.83
N MET A 197 -20.19 -24.95 11.89
CA MET A 197 -18.85 -24.43 11.57
C MET A 197 -18.89 -22.92 11.40
N ASP A 198 -17.87 -22.24 11.92
CA ASP A 198 -17.69 -20.80 11.80
C ASP A 198 -16.21 -20.44 11.64
N HIS A 199 -15.93 -19.25 11.18
CA HIS A 199 -14.61 -18.68 10.99
C HIS A 199 -13.66 -19.67 10.29
N ILE A 200 -14.11 -20.16 9.13
CA ILE A 200 -13.37 -21.12 8.31
C ILE A 200 -12.25 -20.39 7.57
N SER A 201 -11.01 -20.84 7.76
CA SER A 201 -9.82 -20.11 7.35
C SER A 201 -8.78 -21.05 6.72
N LEU A 202 -8.03 -20.53 5.76
CA LEU A 202 -6.92 -21.23 5.12
C LEU A 202 -5.78 -20.25 4.84
N PHE A 203 -4.64 -20.41 5.51
CA PHE A 203 -3.45 -19.60 5.29
C PHE A 203 -2.28 -20.41 4.75
N PRO A 204 -1.42 -19.86 3.88
CA PRO A 204 -0.11 -20.44 3.65
C PRO A 204 0.69 -20.43 4.97
N VAL A 205 1.46 -21.48 5.23
CA VAL A 205 2.41 -21.50 6.37
C VAL A 205 3.56 -20.53 6.10
N ASN A 206 3.94 -20.37 4.84
CA ASN A 206 4.97 -19.43 4.39
C ASN A 206 4.41 -18.02 4.23
N THR A 207 4.10 -17.36 5.35
CA THR A 207 3.78 -15.94 5.42
C THR A 207 5.01 -15.10 5.71
N TRP A 208 4.92 -13.78 5.60
CA TRP A 208 6.01 -12.89 5.97
C TRP A 208 6.43 -13.11 7.43
N LYS A 209 7.75 -13.33 7.64
CA LYS A 209 8.33 -13.72 8.94
C LYS A 209 7.65 -14.95 9.58
N GLN A 210 6.98 -15.76 8.79
CA GLN A 210 6.27 -16.99 9.23
C GLN A 210 5.22 -16.72 10.33
N ARG A 211 4.64 -15.52 10.36
CA ARG A 211 3.58 -15.19 11.33
C ARG A 211 2.32 -15.96 11.01
N GLU A 212 1.71 -16.52 12.05
CA GLU A 212 0.40 -17.14 11.93
C GLU A 212 -0.63 -16.08 11.50
N ASN A 213 -1.49 -16.42 10.55
CA ASN A 213 -2.47 -15.51 9.95
C ASN A 213 -1.84 -14.21 9.45
N GLY A 214 -0.61 -14.30 8.95
CA GLY A 214 0.20 -13.18 8.54
C GLY A 214 -0.06 -12.70 7.11
N LEU A 215 0.91 -11.96 6.60
CA LEU A 215 0.84 -11.32 5.31
C LEU A 215 1.51 -12.17 4.21
N ARG A 216 1.10 -11.97 2.98
CA ARG A 216 1.65 -12.61 1.80
C ARG A 216 3.12 -12.23 1.59
N ALA A 217 4.00 -13.22 1.69
CA ALA A 217 5.44 -12.99 1.80
C ALA A 217 6.05 -12.31 0.57
N ASP A 218 5.60 -12.63 -0.64
CA ASP A 218 6.11 -12.02 -1.89
C ASP A 218 5.70 -10.55 -2.01
N LEU A 219 4.47 -10.19 -1.63
CA LEU A 219 4.00 -8.80 -1.66
C LEU A 219 4.72 -7.94 -0.62
N VAL A 220 4.92 -8.45 0.60
CA VAL A 220 5.69 -7.72 1.62
C VAL A 220 7.15 -7.59 1.22
N GLN A 221 7.74 -8.63 0.59
CA GLN A 221 9.11 -8.53 0.07
C GLN A 221 9.23 -7.39 -0.95
N ALA A 222 8.25 -7.25 -1.85
CA ALA A 222 8.25 -6.13 -2.80
C ALA A 222 8.16 -4.76 -2.11
N LEU A 223 7.42 -4.64 -0.99
CA LEU A 223 7.39 -3.41 -0.19
C LEU A 223 8.73 -3.17 0.52
N TYR A 224 9.32 -4.20 1.11
CA TYR A 224 10.63 -4.11 1.75
C TYR A 224 11.73 -3.67 0.77
N ASP A 225 11.70 -4.19 -0.47
CA ASP A 225 12.67 -3.87 -1.52
C ASP A 225 12.55 -2.42 -2.04
N LEU A 226 11.44 -1.72 -1.81
CA LEU A 226 11.28 -0.29 -2.08
C LEU A 226 12.07 0.59 -1.10
N ASN A 227 12.46 0.05 0.06
CA ASN A 227 13.11 0.78 1.15
C ASN A 227 12.32 2.04 1.55
N PRO A 228 11.01 1.91 1.86
CA PRO A 228 10.16 3.06 2.11
C PRO A 228 10.49 3.73 3.45
N GLY A 229 10.56 5.05 3.46
CA GLY A 229 10.74 5.84 4.69
C GLY A 229 9.42 6.09 5.44
N VAL A 230 8.27 5.97 4.77
CA VAL A 230 6.93 6.16 5.34
C VAL A 230 5.94 5.19 4.70
N PHE A 231 4.97 4.73 5.47
CA PHE A 231 3.85 3.92 5.01
C PHE A 231 2.54 4.58 5.44
N ARG A 232 1.76 5.11 4.48
CA ARG A 232 0.44 5.70 4.68
C ARG A 232 -0.63 4.61 4.59
N PHE A 233 -1.50 4.53 5.60
CA PHE A 233 -2.58 3.53 5.68
C PHE A 233 -3.79 4.05 6.49
N PRO A 234 -4.96 3.40 6.48
CA PRO A 234 -5.37 2.22 5.70
C PRO A 234 -5.82 2.60 4.30
N GLY A 235 -5.65 3.84 3.90
CA GLY A 235 -5.98 4.34 2.59
C GLY A 235 -6.37 5.80 2.54
N GLY A 236 -6.95 6.16 1.43
CA GLY A 236 -7.59 7.40 1.07
C GLY A 236 -9.09 7.36 1.34
N CYS A 237 -9.90 7.17 0.30
CA CYS A 237 -11.37 7.25 0.39
C CYS A 237 -12.03 6.21 1.31
N ILE A 238 -11.37 5.09 1.64
CA ILE A 238 -11.95 4.14 2.60
C ILE A 238 -12.06 4.70 4.01
N ILE A 239 -11.27 5.72 4.36
CA ILE A 239 -11.39 6.41 5.66
C ILE A 239 -12.72 7.15 5.76
N GLU A 240 -13.16 7.70 4.65
CA GLU A 240 -14.39 8.46 4.54
C GLU A 240 -15.61 7.53 4.52
N GLY A 241 -15.48 6.39 3.83
CA GLY A 241 -16.59 5.50 3.48
C GLY A 241 -17.50 6.08 2.40
N ASN A 242 -18.37 5.25 1.85
CA ASN A 242 -19.47 5.71 1.00
C ASN A 242 -20.50 6.50 1.84
N THR A 243 -20.75 6.03 3.05
CA THR A 243 -21.51 6.69 4.12
C THR A 243 -20.65 6.74 5.38
N LEU A 244 -21.04 7.55 6.38
CA LEU A 244 -20.38 7.55 7.69
C LEU A 244 -20.43 6.18 8.38
N ALA A 245 -21.47 5.39 8.13
CA ALA A 245 -21.60 4.04 8.69
C ALA A 245 -20.56 3.06 8.13
N THR A 246 -20.14 3.23 6.88
CA THR A 246 -19.18 2.36 6.17
C THR A 246 -17.73 2.88 6.20
N ARG A 247 -17.48 4.01 6.91
CA ARG A 247 -16.12 4.51 7.10
C ARG A 247 -15.23 3.47 7.77
N TYR A 248 -13.94 3.52 7.51
CA TYR A 248 -13.00 2.66 8.21
C TYR A 248 -12.85 3.12 9.68
N GLN A 249 -13.43 2.34 10.61
CA GLN A 249 -13.28 2.57 12.05
C GLN A 249 -12.15 1.70 12.57
N TRP A 250 -11.00 2.30 12.86
CA TRP A 250 -9.80 1.57 13.25
C TRP A 250 -9.99 0.69 14.50
N LYS A 251 -10.85 1.12 15.46
CA LYS A 251 -11.17 0.34 16.67
C LYS A 251 -11.83 -1.00 16.36
N ASN A 252 -12.48 -1.12 15.20
CA ASN A 252 -13.04 -2.37 14.72
C ASN A 252 -11.96 -3.32 14.17
N SER A 253 -10.78 -2.82 13.86
CA SER A 253 -9.70 -3.56 13.21
C SER A 253 -8.58 -4.02 14.17
N VAL A 254 -8.79 -3.89 15.49
CA VAL A 254 -7.85 -4.32 16.53
C VAL A 254 -8.52 -5.32 17.49
N GLY A 255 -7.72 -6.04 18.26
CA GLY A 255 -8.16 -7.16 19.08
C GLY A 255 -8.23 -8.47 18.29
N PRO A 256 -8.83 -9.54 18.86
CA PRO A 256 -8.93 -10.85 18.20
C PRO A 256 -9.61 -10.76 16.85
N VAL A 257 -9.01 -11.39 15.85
CA VAL A 257 -9.48 -11.32 14.44
C VAL A 257 -10.91 -11.83 14.31
N GLU A 258 -11.28 -12.83 15.10
CA GLU A 258 -12.61 -13.43 15.12
C GLU A 258 -13.72 -12.48 15.57
N ASN A 259 -13.37 -11.43 16.32
CA ASN A 259 -14.30 -10.42 16.82
C ASN A 259 -14.30 -9.12 16.00
N ARG A 260 -13.52 -9.05 14.92
CA ARG A 260 -13.53 -7.90 14.02
C ARG A 260 -14.74 -7.99 13.09
N PRO A 261 -15.65 -7.00 13.10
CA PRO A 261 -16.85 -7.08 12.27
C PRO A 261 -16.51 -6.87 10.80
N LEU A 262 -17.37 -7.40 9.93
CA LEU A 262 -17.32 -7.09 8.51
C LEU A 262 -17.52 -5.58 8.30
N ASN A 263 -16.74 -4.98 7.43
CA ASN A 263 -16.94 -3.61 6.93
C ASN A 263 -17.23 -3.63 5.43
N GLU A 264 -18.18 -2.82 4.99
CA GLU A 264 -18.40 -2.64 3.55
C GLU A 264 -17.31 -1.74 2.99
N ASN A 265 -16.61 -2.18 1.94
CA ASN A 265 -15.56 -1.40 1.31
C ASN A 265 -16.17 -0.20 0.57
N ARG A 266 -15.56 0.97 0.70
CA ARG A 266 -15.93 2.21 0.00
C ARG A 266 -16.06 2.00 -1.52
N TRP A 267 -15.23 1.15 -2.09
CA TRP A 267 -15.15 0.87 -3.52
C TRP A 267 -16.15 -0.17 -4.02
N ASN A 268 -17.05 -0.65 -3.15
CA ASN A 268 -18.02 -1.68 -3.54
C ASN A 268 -18.95 -1.22 -4.66
N TYR A 269 -19.33 0.06 -4.68
CA TYR A 269 -20.33 0.59 -5.62
C TYR A 269 -19.79 1.66 -6.59
N THR A 270 -18.58 2.17 -6.38
CA THR A 270 -18.09 3.32 -7.15
C THR A 270 -17.74 2.97 -8.59
N PHE A 271 -17.05 1.85 -8.78
CA PHE A 271 -16.68 1.36 -10.10
C PHE A 271 -17.21 -0.06 -10.29
N THR A 272 -17.69 -0.36 -11.49
CA THR A 272 -18.05 -1.74 -11.83
C THR A 272 -16.80 -2.60 -11.90
N HIS A 273 -16.75 -3.65 -11.09
CA HIS A 273 -15.68 -4.64 -11.03
C HIS A 273 -16.22 -6.06 -11.11
N LYS A 274 -15.35 -7.06 -11.34
CA LYS A 274 -15.78 -8.45 -11.53
C LYS A 274 -16.45 -9.06 -10.30
N ALA A 275 -16.09 -8.60 -9.11
CA ALA A 275 -16.61 -9.10 -7.85
C ALA A 275 -17.78 -8.26 -7.29
N PHE A 276 -18.30 -7.32 -8.07
CA PHE A 276 -19.42 -6.47 -7.65
C PHE A 276 -20.72 -7.30 -7.42
N PRO A 277 -21.49 -7.10 -6.36
CA PRO A 277 -21.36 -6.13 -5.27
C PRO A 277 -20.80 -6.75 -3.96
N ASP A 278 -19.79 -7.56 -3.99
CA ASP A 278 -19.30 -8.36 -2.88
C ASP A 278 -17.91 -7.93 -2.36
N TYR A 279 -17.60 -6.64 -2.46
CA TYR A 279 -16.36 -6.08 -1.94
C TYR A 279 -16.51 -5.60 -0.49
N PHE A 280 -16.13 -6.47 0.44
CA PHE A 280 -16.17 -6.25 1.88
C PHE A 280 -14.79 -6.46 2.48
N GLN A 281 -14.55 -5.87 3.66
CA GLN A 281 -13.32 -5.98 4.42
C GLN A 281 -13.54 -6.85 5.66
N SER A 282 -12.77 -7.92 5.79
CA SER A 282 -12.79 -8.74 7.00
C SER A 282 -12.09 -8.08 8.18
N LEU A 283 -11.38 -6.97 7.94
CA LEU A 283 -10.49 -6.29 8.88
C LEU A 283 -9.39 -7.20 9.47
N GLY A 284 -9.10 -8.33 8.82
CA GLY A 284 -7.98 -9.19 9.19
C GLY A 284 -6.63 -8.50 9.04
N LEU A 285 -6.46 -7.69 8.01
CA LEU A 285 -5.42 -6.67 7.92
C LEU A 285 -5.95 -5.38 8.57
N GLY A 286 -5.64 -5.20 9.84
CA GLY A 286 -6.10 -4.07 10.64
C GLY A 286 -4.95 -3.15 11.07
N PHE A 287 -5.26 -2.18 11.94
CA PHE A 287 -4.28 -1.18 12.36
C PHE A 287 -3.07 -1.79 13.08
N PHE A 288 -3.26 -2.83 13.87
CA PHE A 288 -2.14 -3.53 14.49
C PHE A 288 -1.20 -4.13 13.43
N GLU A 289 -1.75 -4.80 12.45
CA GLU A 289 -1.00 -5.44 11.37
C GLU A 289 -0.29 -4.40 10.48
N TYR A 290 -0.91 -3.23 10.25
CA TYR A 290 -0.25 -2.12 9.54
C TYR A 290 0.93 -1.55 10.32
N PHE A 291 0.79 -1.31 11.61
CA PHE A 291 1.91 -0.85 12.45
C PHE A 291 3.05 -1.88 12.49
N GLN A 292 2.71 -3.16 12.62
CA GLN A 292 3.69 -4.24 12.60
C GLN A 292 4.39 -4.34 11.23
N LEU A 293 3.67 -4.14 10.14
CA LEU A 293 4.23 -4.08 8.80
C LEU A 293 5.22 -2.90 8.65
N CYS A 294 4.87 -1.73 9.19
CA CYS A 294 5.78 -0.58 9.18
C CYS A 294 7.12 -0.90 9.83
N GLU A 295 7.12 -1.53 11.01
CA GLU A 295 8.35 -1.99 11.66
C GLU A 295 9.11 -3.02 10.81
N ASP A 296 8.39 -3.94 10.18
CA ASP A 296 8.98 -5.00 9.37
C ASP A 296 9.72 -4.49 8.13
N ILE A 297 9.21 -3.44 7.50
CA ILE A 297 9.80 -2.84 6.30
C ILE A 297 10.65 -1.60 6.59
N GLY A 298 10.74 -1.19 7.88
CA GLY A 298 11.55 -0.05 8.31
C GLY A 298 10.95 1.32 7.98
N ALA A 299 9.63 1.41 7.79
CA ALA A 299 8.91 2.64 7.47
C ALA A 299 8.29 3.31 8.70
N GLU A 300 8.25 4.63 8.74
CA GLU A 300 7.46 5.39 9.73
C GLU A 300 5.97 5.19 9.45
N PRO A 301 5.13 4.85 10.44
CA PRO A 301 3.70 4.71 10.25
C PRO A 301 3.03 6.08 10.06
N LEU A 302 2.13 6.17 9.07
CA LEU A 302 1.28 7.34 8.83
C LEU A 302 -0.18 6.88 8.72
N PRO A 303 -0.85 6.68 9.86
CA PRO A 303 -2.28 6.40 9.85
C PRO A 303 -3.09 7.64 9.48
N VAL A 304 -4.20 7.43 8.77
CA VAL A 304 -5.20 8.46 8.47
C VAL A 304 -6.50 8.09 9.17
N VAL A 305 -7.20 9.10 9.73
CA VAL A 305 -8.45 8.93 10.45
C VAL A 305 -9.57 9.80 9.87
N SER A 306 -10.82 9.34 10.00
CA SER A 306 -11.99 10.09 9.59
C SER A 306 -12.15 11.37 10.41
N CYS A 307 -12.49 12.46 9.75
CA CYS A 307 -12.81 13.75 10.38
C CYS A 307 -14.32 13.99 10.58
N GLY A 308 -15.16 12.96 10.46
CA GLY A 308 -16.62 13.08 10.58
C GLY A 308 -17.30 13.57 9.30
N LEU A 309 -16.66 13.31 8.16
CA LEU A 309 -17.21 13.49 6.81
C LEU A 309 -17.13 12.14 6.10
N SER A 310 -18.23 11.75 5.42
CA SER A 310 -18.13 10.72 4.39
C SER A 310 -17.59 11.31 3.09
N CYS A 311 -17.31 10.47 2.11
CA CYS A 311 -16.81 10.94 0.81
C CYS A 311 -17.75 11.98 0.20
N GLN A 312 -17.21 13.18 -0.04
CA GLN A 312 -18.00 14.31 -0.55
C GLN A 312 -18.43 14.14 -2.01
N TYR A 313 -17.84 13.19 -2.73
CA TYR A 313 -18.30 12.78 -4.07
C TYR A 313 -19.43 11.74 -4.02
N GLU A 314 -19.70 11.16 -2.85
CA GLU A 314 -20.72 10.11 -2.67
C GLU A 314 -21.87 10.63 -1.80
N SER A 315 -22.09 10.08 -0.60
CA SER A 315 -23.23 10.49 0.24
C SER A 315 -23.09 11.91 0.81
N ASN A 316 -21.87 12.41 0.94
CA ASN A 316 -21.56 13.72 1.54
C ASN A 316 -22.24 13.91 2.91
N GLU A 317 -22.28 12.85 3.72
CA GLU A 317 -22.81 12.93 5.09
C GLU A 317 -21.83 13.69 5.98
N VAL A 318 -22.41 14.48 6.86
CA VAL A 318 -21.67 15.40 7.73
C VAL A 318 -22.12 15.20 9.18
N VAL A 319 -21.20 14.84 10.07
CA VAL A 319 -21.45 14.84 11.51
C VAL A 319 -21.60 16.28 12.01
N PRO A 320 -22.64 16.65 12.77
CA PRO A 320 -22.72 17.97 13.41
C PRO A 320 -21.48 18.25 14.27
N LEU A 321 -21.04 19.51 14.33
CA LEU A 321 -19.81 19.87 15.08
C LEU A 321 -19.91 19.57 16.58
N ASP A 322 -21.08 19.68 17.16
CA ASP A 322 -21.37 19.34 18.58
C ASP A 322 -21.38 17.82 18.82
N GLU A 323 -21.46 17.01 17.78
CA GLU A 323 -21.37 15.54 17.82
C GLU A 323 -20.00 15.01 17.33
N LEU A 324 -19.02 15.88 17.06
CA LEU A 324 -17.73 15.51 16.49
C LEU A 324 -16.79 14.82 17.51
N GLN A 325 -17.04 14.99 18.81
CA GLN A 325 -16.14 14.51 19.88
C GLN A 325 -15.76 13.02 19.77
N PRO A 326 -16.63 12.07 19.41
CA PRO A 326 -16.23 10.67 19.22
C PRO A 326 -15.16 10.46 18.17
N TYR A 327 -15.17 11.22 17.07
CA TYR A 327 -14.16 11.15 16.02
C TYR A 327 -12.82 11.74 16.45
N VAL A 328 -12.86 12.83 17.19
CA VAL A 328 -11.65 13.41 17.82
C VAL A 328 -11.06 12.43 18.82
N GLN A 329 -11.91 11.77 19.63
CA GLN A 329 -11.45 10.76 20.57
C GLN A 329 -10.83 9.54 19.86
N ASP A 330 -11.34 9.15 18.70
CA ASP A 330 -10.75 8.08 17.87
C ASP A 330 -9.30 8.41 17.49
N ALA A 331 -9.00 9.66 17.14
CA ALA A 331 -7.64 10.10 16.84
C ALA A 331 -6.73 10.06 18.08
N LEU A 332 -7.22 10.56 19.22
CA LEU A 332 -6.47 10.55 20.49
C LEU A 332 -6.21 9.12 21.00
N ASP A 333 -7.19 8.25 20.87
CA ASP A 333 -7.10 6.84 21.26
C ASP A 333 -6.13 6.07 20.34
N LEU A 334 -6.07 6.42 19.04
CA LEU A 334 -5.12 5.83 18.12
C LEU A 334 -3.67 6.18 18.47
N ILE A 335 -3.42 7.43 18.84
CA ILE A 335 -2.10 7.85 19.31
C ILE A 335 -1.74 7.10 20.62
N GLU A 336 -2.70 6.92 21.53
CA GLU A 336 -2.50 6.11 22.73
C GLU A 336 -2.27 4.63 22.40
N PHE A 337 -3.02 4.06 21.45
CA PHE A 337 -2.79 2.70 20.99
C PHE A 337 -1.36 2.52 20.46
N ALA A 338 -0.89 3.45 19.65
CA ALA A 338 0.45 3.37 19.07
C ALA A 338 1.57 3.66 20.11
N ASN A 339 1.41 4.66 20.96
CA ASN A 339 2.49 5.21 21.78
C ASN A 339 2.28 5.07 23.29
N GLY A 340 1.06 4.78 23.75
CA GLY A 340 0.76 4.67 25.18
C GLY A 340 1.46 3.47 25.83
N PRO A 341 1.72 3.56 27.15
CA PRO A 341 2.29 2.43 27.88
C PRO A 341 1.32 1.23 27.89
N ALA A 342 1.85 0.02 28.02
CA ALA A 342 1.06 -1.22 28.05
C ALA A 342 0.01 -1.27 29.19
N THR A 343 0.06 -0.31 30.14
CA THR A 343 -0.90 -0.15 31.24
C THR A 343 -2.03 0.83 30.93
N SER A 344 -1.94 1.61 29.86
CA SER A 344 -3.01 2.49 29.42
C SER A 344 -4.12 1.71 28.71
N THR A 345 -5.28 2.31 28.51
CA THR A 345 -6.45 1.64 27.91
C THR A 345 -6.12 1.04 26.54
N TRP A 346 -5.61 1.84 25.62
CA TRP A 346 -5.33 1.39 24.26
C TRP A 346 -3.94 0.77 24.10
N GLY A 347 -2.95 1.20 24.90
CA GLY A 347 -1.64 0.54 24.97
C GLY A 347 -1.74 -0.91 25.47
N LYS A 348 -2.72 -1.18 26.36
CA LYS A 348 -3.00 -2.55 26.80
C LYS A 348 -3.56 -3.41 25.66
N VAL A 349 -4.45 -2.88 24.82
CA VAL A 349 -4.97 -3.60 23.64
C VAL A 349 -3.82 -3.99 22.73
N ARG A 350 -2.88 -3.08 22.43
CA ARG A 350 -1.68 -3.37 21.66
C ARG A 350 -0.84 -4.47 22.31
N ALA A 351 -0.61 -4.37 23.62
CA ALA A 351 0.18 -5.36 24.36
C ALA A 351 -0.46 -6.75 24.37
N ASP A 352 -1.79 -6.81 24.56
CA ASP A 352 -2.56 -8.06 24.51
C ASP A 352 -2.52 -8.72 23.12
N MET A 353 -2.33 -7.93 22.07
CA MET A 353 -2.10 -8.40 20.69
C MET A 353 -0.64 -8.85 20.43
N GLY A 354 0.22 -8.80 21.44
CA GLY A 354 1.60 -9.32 21.38
C GLY A 354 2.69 -8.25 21.16
N HIS A 355 2.35 -6.95 21.24
CA HIS A 355 3.32 -5.86 21.06
C HIS A 355 3.27 -4.89 22.26
N PRO A 356 3.95 -5.18 23.37
CA PRO A 356 3.92 -4.33 24.56
C PRO A 356 4.65 -2.99 24.36
N GLU A 357 5.64 -2.92 23.49
CA GLU A 357 6.41 -1.71 23.21
C GLU A 357 5.65 -0.74 22.30
N PRO A 358 5.86 0.59 22.42
CA PRO A 358 5.27 1.57 21.50
C PRO A 358 5.75 1.40 20.05
N PHE A 359 4.86 1.67 19.08
CA PHE A 359 5.19 1.76 17.66
C PHE A 359 5.88 3.08 17.26
N ASN A 360 6.04 4.02 18.19
CA ASN A 360 6.68 5.32 17.97
C ASN A 360 6.04 6.17 16.86
N LEU A 361 4.73 6.22 16.83
CA LEU A 361 3.97 7.07 15.91
C LEU A 361 4.40 8.54 16.06
N LYS A 362 4.71 9.20 14.95
CA LYS A 362 5.19 10.59 14.91
C LYS A 362 4.25 11.52 14.15
N MET A 363 3.31 10.99 13.38
CA MET A 363 2.44 11.78 12.52
C MET A 363 1.08 11.10 12.32
N ILE A 364 0.05 11.90 12.05
CA ILE A 364 -1.30 11.43 11.77
C ILE A 364 -1.95 12.31 10.69
N GLY A 365 -2.64 11.68 9.74
CA GLY A 365 -3.50 12.37 8.79
C GLY A 365 -4.92 12.49 9.33
N VAL A 366 -5.55 13.65 9.15
CA VAL A 366 -6.93 13.93 9.55
C VAL A 366 -7.78 14.22 8.33
N GLY A 367 -8.64 13.28 7.98
CA GLY A 367 -9.42 13.31 6.74
C GLY A 367 -8.61 12.92 5.51
N ASN A 368 -9.31 12.74 4.39
CA ASN A 368 -8.73 12.41 3.09
C ASN A 368 -9.49 13.16 2.01
N GLU A 369 -8.78 13.92 1.17
CA GLU A 369 -9.36 14.65 0.02
C GLU A 369 -10.55 15.55 0.33
N GLN A 370 -10.90 15.78 1.59
CA GLN A 370 -12.00 16.66 1.96
C GLN A 370 -11.70 18.11 1.60
N TRP A 371 -12.78 18.86 1.33
CA TRP A 371 -12.69 20.27 0.90
C TRP A 371 -13.76 21.15 1.57
N ASP A 372 -13.70 22.44 1.26
CA ASP A 372 -14.55 23.51 1.74
C ASP A 372 -14.45 23.79 3.25
N LYS A 373 -15.20 24.81 3.67
CA LYS A 373 -15.29 25.27 5.05
C LYS A 373 -15.66 24.15 6.02
N VAL A 374 -16.50 23.21 5.59
CA VAL A 374 -16.93 22.08 6.40
C VAL A 374 -15.77 21.19 6.88
N TYR A 375 -14.76 21.02 6.05
CA TYR A 375 -13.53 20.32 6.44
C TYR A 375 -12.66 21.16 7.36
N VAL A 376 -12.45 22.43 7.03
CA VAL A 376 -11.61 23.35 7.81
C VAL A 376 -12.07 23.46 9.26
N GLU A 377 -13.37 23.64 9.49
CA GLU A 377 -13.95 23.73 10.86
C GLU A 377 -13.71 22.47 11.70
N ARG A 378 -13.75 21.28 11.06
CA ARG A 378 -13.44 20.00 11.73
C ARG A 378 -11.97 19.86 12.06
N LEU A 379 -11.13 20.12 11.07
CA LEU A 379 -9.68 20.03 11.23
C LEU A 379 -9.17 20.92 12.36
N GLU A 380 -9.74 22.12 12.54
CA GLU A 380 -9.40 22.99 13.67
C GLU A 380 -9.67 22.33 15.03
N VAL A 381 -10.79 21.61 15.17
CA VAL A 381 -11.12 20.90 16.41
C VAL A 381 -10.11 19.78 16.68
N PHE A 382 -9.75 19.00 15.64
CA PHE A 382 -8.75 17.94 15.76
C PHE A 382 -7.37 18.49 16.11
N VAL A 383 -6.92 19.53 15.40
CA VAL A 383 -5.60 20.15 15.63
C VAL A 383 -5.50 20.64 17.06
N LYS A 384 -6.53 21.34 17.57
CA LYS A 384 -6.55 21.80 18.96
C LYS A 384 -6.43 20.63 19.95
N ALA A 385 -7.25 19.61 19.81
CA ALA A 385 -7.28 18.47 20.73
C ALA A 385 -5.97 17.66 20.69
N ILE A 386 -5.41 17.40 19.50
CA ILE A 386 -4.15 16.67 19.35
C ILE A 386 -3.00 17.48 19.94
N ARG A 387 -2.89 18.78 19.64
CA ARG A 387 -1.83 19.65 20.17
C ARG A 387 -1.86 19.75 21.69
N GLU A 388 -3.07 19.77 22.28
CA GLU A 388 -3.23 19.82 23.73
C GLU A 388 -2.71 18.56 24.43
N LYS A 389 -2.99 17.38 23.87
CA LYS A 389 -2.67 16.09 24.51
C LYS A 389 -1.33 15.49 24.02
N TYR A 390 -0.99 15.68 22.75
CA TYR A 390 0.18 15.08 22.07
C TYR A 390 0.89 16.12 21.20
N PRO A 391 1.57 17.12 21.79
CA PRO A 391 2.14 18.28 21.08
C PRO A 391 3.23 17.90 20.07
N ASP A 392 3.88 16.73 20.22
CA ASP A 392 4.97 16.28 19.36
C ASP A 392 4.48 15.52 18.11
N ILE A 393 3.19 15.19 18.05
CA ILE A 393 2.61 14.51 16.88
C ILE A 393 2.40 15.53 15.76
N LYS A 394 2.98 15.25 14.60
CA LYS A 394 2.76 16.05 13.39
C LYS A 394 1.38 15.77 12.82
N ILE A 395 0.68 16.84 12.45
CA ILE A 395 -0.67 16.77 11.90
C ILE A 395 -0.61 17.09 10.41
N ILE A 396 -1.24 16.24 9.61
CA ILE A 396 -1.34 16.37 8.16
C ILE A 396 -2.79 16.70 7.82
N GLY A 397 -2.98 17.83 7.10
CA GLY A 397 -4.27 18.25 6.57
C GLY A 397 -4.30 18.15 5.05
N SER A 398 -5.49 18.04 4.47
CA SER A 398 -5.70 17.86 3.02
C SER A 398 -5.81 19.19 2.28
N SER A 399 -5.26 19.27 1.07
CA SER A 399 -5.51 20.34 0.11
C SER A 399 -6.69 20.02 -0.84
N GLY A 400 -7.44 18.96 -0.56
CA GLY A 400 -8.51 18.46 -1.42
C GLY A 400 -8.00 17.48 -2.48
N PRO A 401 -8.88 17.07 -3.41
CA PRO A 401 -8.60 15.99 -4.37
C PRO A 401 -7.87 16.46 -5.64
N ASN A 402 -7.60 17.75 -5.79
CA ASN A 402 -7.10 18.34 -7.02
C ASN A 402 -5.71 18.93 -6.84
N ALA A 403 -4.92 18.88 -7.91
CA ALA A 403 -3.56 19.45 -7.95
C ALA A 403 -3.54 20.99 -7.93
N ASP A 404 -4.65 21.62 -8.27
CA ASP A 404 -4.84 23.09 -8.39
C ASP A 404 -6.34 23.43 -8.42
N GLY A 405 -6.67 24.72 -8.61
CA GLY A 405 -8.03 25.23 -8.73
C GLY A 405 -8.68 25.57 -7.39
N ASP A 406 -10.00 25.90 -7.44
CA ASP A 406 -10.72 26.56 -6.35
C ASP A 406 -10.59 25.85 -4.99
N LYS A 407 -10.64 24.50 -4.96
CA LYS A 407 -10.52 23.74 -3.71
C LYS A 407 -9.11 23.85 -3.13
N PHE A 408 -8.11 23.65 -3.96
CA PHE A 408 -6.69 23.76 -3.59
C PHE A 408 -6.34 25.18 -3.13
N ASP A 409 -6.75 26.18 -3.89
CA ASP A 409 -6.48 27.60 -3.62
C ASP A 409 -7.16 28.10 -2.35
N TYR A 410 -8.32 27.54 -1.98
CA TYR A 410 -9.01 27.78 -0.73
C TYR A 410 -8.31 27.09 0.46
N LEU A 411 -7.96 25.82 0.31
CA LEU A 411 -7.49 25.00 1.44
C LEU A 411 -6.04 25.31 1.84
N TRP A 412 -5.15 25.59 0.91
CA TRP A 412 -3.75 25.86 1.24
C TRP A 412 -3.55 27.02 2.24
N PRO A 413 -4.16 28.22 2.06
CA PRO A 413 -4.11 29.30 3.05
C PRO A 413 -4.71 28.89 4.40
N GLU A 414 -5.79 28.09 4.39
CA GLU A 414 -6.43 27.59 5.60
C GLU A 414 -5.53 26.61 6.36
N MET A 415 -4.85 25.69 5.69
CA MET A 415 -3.85 24.80 6.29
C MET A 415 -2.74 25.58 6.99
N LYS A 416 -2.25 26.64 6.34
CA LYS A 416 -1.26 27.56 6.92
C LYS A 416 -1.82 28.31 8.13
N ARG A 417 -3.06 28.79 8.07
CA ARG A 417 -3.74 29.50 9.15
C ARG A 417 -3.97 28.61 10.38
N ILE A 418 -4.41 27.36 10.16
CA ILE A 418 -4.64 26.37 11.21
C ILE A 418 -3.32 25.94 11.86
N GLY A 419 -2.23 25.96 11.09
CA GLY A 419 -0.90 25.56 11.56
C GLY A 419 -0.70 24.06 11.54
N VAL A 420 -1.17 23.35 10.52
CA VAL A 420 -0.79 21.94 10.29
C VAL A 420 0.70 21.85 9.96
N ASP A 421 1.31 20.69 10.21
CA ASP A 421 2.74 20.49 9.92
C ASP A 421 3.00 20.22 8.45
N LEU A 422 2.10 19.44 7.82
CA LEU A 422 2.18 19.11 6.41
C LEU A 422 0.81 19.26 5.75
N VAL A 423 0.85 19.53 4.44
CA VAL A 423 -0.33 19.57 3.58
C VAL A 423 -0.23 18.42 2.58
N ASP A 424 -1.27 17.59 2.55
CA ASP A 424 -1.42 16.44 1.66
C ASP A 424 -1.97 16.92 0.31
N GLU A 425 -1.15 16.79 -0.74
CA GLU A 425 -1.47 17.16 -2.12
C GLU A 425 -1.60 15.92 -2.99
N HIS A 426 -2.60 15.88 -3.88
CA HIS A 426 -2.90 14.75 -4.76
C HIS A 426 -2.83 15.12 -6.24
N TYR A 427 -2.22 14.23 -7.07
CA TYR A 427 -2.00 14.46 -8.51
C TYR A 427 -2.26 13.18 -9.31
N TYR A 428 -3.47 13.02 -9.82
CA TYR A 428 -3.80 12.01 -10.83
C TYR A 428 -3.93 12.71 -12.18
N MET A 429 -2.80 12.83 -12.88
CA MET A 429 -2.68 13.72 -14.04
C MET A 429 -1.99 13.02 -15.21
N ALA A 430 -2.16 13.59 -16.42
CA ALA A 430 -1.47 13.09 -17.62
C ALA A 430 0.07 13.16 -17.47
N PRO A 431 0.83 12.28 -18.14
CA PRO A 431 2.30 12.29 -18.10
C PRO A 431 2.93 13.66 -18.37
N GLU A 432 2.40 14.42 -19.31
CA GLU A 432 2.90 15.76 -19.65
C GLU A 432 2.75 16.76 -18.52
N TRP A 433 1.73 16.59 -17.67
CA TRP A 433 1.56 17.44 -16.49
C TRP A 433 2.73 17.24 -15.52
N PHE A 434 3.13 15.99 -15.25
CA PHE A 434 4.26 15.68 -14.38
C PHE A 434 5.56 16.30 -14.90
N GLN A 435 5.81 16.18 -16.20
CA GLN A 435 6.98 16.79 -16.84
C GLN A 435 6.97 18.31 -16.70
N LYS A 436 5.84 18.98 -16.98
CA LYS A 436 5.70 20.44 -16.88
C LYS A 436 5.78 20.96 -15.46
N ASN A 437 5.43 20.15 -14.46
CA ASN A 437 5.39 20.51 -13.05
C ASN A 437 6.61 20.08 -12.24
N ALA A 438 7.70 19.63 -12.87
CA ALA A 438 8.94 19.31 -12.18
C ALA A 438 9.58 20.52 -11.44
N ALA A 439 9.15 21.74 -11.72
CA ALA A 439 9.53 22.97 -11.03
C ALA A 439 8.46 23.48 -10.03
N ARG A 440 7.38 22.73 -9.78
CA ARG A 440 6.23 23.16 -8.98
C ARG A 440 6.65 23.76 -7.63
N TYR A 441 7.53 23.11 -6.93
CA TYR A 441 7.92 23.48 -5.56
C TYR A 441 9.05 24.50 -5.48
N ASP A 442 9.64 24.91 -6.59
CA ASP A 442 10.74 25.88 -6.60
C ASP A 442 10.32 27.25 -6.02
N THR A 443 9.02 27.57 -6.04
CA THR A 443 8.45 28.85 -5.58
C THR A 443 7.65 28.76 -4.27
N TYR A 444 7.51 27.57 -3.68
CA TYR A 444 6.76 27.40 -2.43
C TYR A 444 7.45 28.10 -1.25
N ASP A 445 6.63 28.56 -0.29
CA ASP A 445 7.11 29.18 0.95
C ASP A 445 7.86 28.15 1.83
N ARG A 446 9.16 28.37 2.04
CA ARG A 446 10.01 27.50 2.84
C ARG A 446 9.70 27.55 4.33
N LYS A 447 8.98 28.56 4.81
CA LYS A 447 8.64 28.77 6.22
C LYS A 447 7.26 28.25 6.60
N GLY A 448 6.41 27.91 5.63
CA GLY A 448 5.07 27.38 5.83
C GLY A 448 5.03 25.90 6.19
N PRO A 449 3.83 25.30 6.24
CA PRO A 449 3.65 23.86 6.28
C PRO A 449 4.46 23.16 5.20
N LYS A 450 4.92 21.95 5.48
CA LYS A 450 5.63 21.14 4.47
C LYS A 450 4.64 20.42 3.57
N VAL A 451 5.12 19.92 2.44
CA VAL A 451 4.31 19.18 1.49
C VAL A 451 4.45 17.70 1.74
N PHE A 452 3.34 17.03 1.72
CA PHE A 452 3.18 15.61 1.51
C PHE A 452 2.54 15.40 0.13
N ALA A 453 3.26 14.91 -0.86
CA ALA A 453 2.70 14.44 -2.12
C ALA A 453 2.08 13.05 -1.87
N GLY A 454 0.88 13.02 -1.30
CA GLY A 454 0.33 11.84 -0.63
C GLY A 454 -0.30 10.82 -1.56
N GLU A 455 -0.80 11.28 -2.71
CA GLU A 455 -1.26 10.38 -3.77
C GLU A 455 -0.89 10.96 -5.13
N TYR A 456 -0.14 10.21 -5.91
CA TYR A 456 0.13 10.59 -7.28
C TYR A 456 0.37 9.39 -8.19
N ALA A 457 -0.10 9.51 -9.42
CA ALA A 457 0.20 8.61 -10.52
C ALA A 457 0.07 9.37 -11.84
N ALA A 458 1.01 9.14 -12.75
CA ALA A 458 0.89 9.62 -14.12
C ALA A 458 0.02 8.66 -14.94
N HIS A 459 -1.12 9.14 -15.43
CA HIS A 459 -2.01 8.34 -16.27
C HIS A 459 -2.79 9.22 -17.26
N ASP A 460 -3.08 8.67 -18.43
CA ASP A 460 -3.94 9.30 -19.42
C ASP A 460 -5.37 8.74 -19.28
N TYR A 461 -6.30 9.58 -18.86
CA TYR A 461 -7.71 9.22 -18.75
C TYR A 461 -8.37 8.83 -20.06
N SER A 462 -7.76 9.23 -21.20
CA SER A 462 -8.38 9.08 -22.51
C SER A 462 -8.11 7.73 -23.18
N THR A 463 -6.94 7.11 -22.99
CA THR A 463 -6.50 5.99 -23.82
C THR A 463 -5.81 4.85 -23.11
N ASP A 464 -4.89 5.11 -22.18
CA ASP A 464 -4.06 4.07 -21.57
C ASP A 464 -3.67 4.47 -20.15
N LYS A 465 -4.44 3.98 -19.18
CA LYS A 465 -4.18 4.20 -17.76
C LYS A 465 -3.12 3.26 -17.18
N ASP A 466 -2.52 2.42 -18.01
CA ASP A 466 -1.56 1.42 -17.57
C ASP A 466 -0.25 2.08 -17.09
N ASN A 467 0.46 1.38 -16.21
CA ASN A 467 1.81 1.73 -15.78
C ASN A 467 2.83 1.42 -16.89
N ASN A 468 2.78 2.19 -17.96
CA ASN A 468 3.72 2.10 -19.08
C ASN A 468 5.01 2.91 -18.83
N TRP A 469 5.96 2.83 -19.76
CA TRP A 469 7.23 3.54 -19.63
C TRP A 469 7.06 5.07 -19.64
N LEU A 470 6.13 5.61 -20.43
CA LEU A 470 5.87 7.05 -20.45
C LEU A 470 5.44 7.57 -19.08
N ALA A 471 4.54 6.85 -18.41
CA ALA A 471 4.09 7.21 -17.06
C ALA A 471 5.27 7.20 -16.08
N ALA A 472 6.02 6.09 -16.01
CA ALA A 472 7.16 5.93 -15.12
C ALA A 472 8.26 6.98 -15.37
N LEU A 473 8.55 7.27 -16.62
CA LEU A 473 9.54 8.28 -17.04
C LEU A 473 9.11 9.70 -16.62
N SER A 474 7.83 10.01 -16.75
CA SER A 474 7.27 11.31 -16.36
C SER A 474 7.23 11.50 -14.85
N GLU A 475 6.92 10.44 -14.11
CA GLU A 475 7.03 10.41 -12.65
C GLU A 475 8.48 10.59 -12.20
N ALA A 476 9.44 9.89 -12.83
CA ALA A 476 10.87 10.07 -12.55
C ALA A 476 11.31 11.53 -12.76
N ALA A 477 10.84 12.18 -13.82
CA ALA A 477 11.10 13.61 -14.09
C ALA A 477 10.55 14.51 -12.97
N PHE A 478 9.31 14.29 -12.55
CA PHE A 478 8.68 15.04 -11.46
C PHE A 478 9.40 14.83 -10.12
N MET A 479 9.82 13.60 -9.81
CA MET A 479 10.53 13.25 -8.59
C MET A 479 11.89 13.96 -8.45
N THR A 480 12.55 14.35 -9.56
CA THR A 480 13.73 15.22 -9.49
C THR A 480 13.40 16.57 -8.85
N GLY A 481 12.20 17.09 -9.12
CA GLY A 481 11.69 18.32 -8.52
C GLY A 481 11.30 18.17 -7.06
N LEU A 482 10.73 17.03 -6.66
CA LEU A 482 10.45 16.73 -5.27
C LEU A 482 11.74 16.74 -4.46
N GLU A 483 12.76 16.01 -4.90
CA GLU A 483 14.04 15.90 -4.19
C GLU A 483 14.81 17.23 -4.17
N ARG A 484 14.85 17.95 -5.28
CA ARG A 484 15.48 19.28 -5.33
C ARG A 484 14.91 20.24 -4.28
N ASN A 485 13.64 20.08 -3.94
CA ASN A 485 12.90 20.87 -2.97
C ASN A 485 12.64 20.12 -1.65
N ALA A 486 13.59 19.32 -1.18
CA ALA A 486 13.45 18.52 0.05
C ALA A 486 13.27 19.37 1.33
N ASP A 487 13.54 20.68 1.28
CA ASP A 487 13.23 21.63 2.35
C ASP A 487 11.74 22.02 2.41
N VAL A 488 10.97 21.70 1.36
CA VAL A 488 9.52 21.88 1.25
C VAL A 488 8.81 20.53 1.24
N VAL A 489 9.22 19.60 0.38
CA VAL A 489 8.60 18.28 0.24
C VAL A 489 9.26 17.31 1.20
N HIS A 490 8.52 16.88 2.22
CA HIS A 490 9.03 15.96 3.25
C HIS A 490 8.59 14.52 3.04
N LEU A 491 7.48 14.29 2.34
CA LEU A 491 6.89 12.99 2.09
C LEU A 491 6.37 12.91 0.65
N ALA A 492 6.50 11.75 0.02
CA ALA A 492 5.91 11.45 -1.27
C ALA A 492 5.55 9.96 -1.36
N THR A 493 4.31 9.64 -1.72
CA THR A 493 3.82 8.27 -1.82
C THR A 493 3.03 8.07 -3.10
N TYR A 494 3.47 7.10 -3.92
CA TYR A 494 2.73 6.71 -5.13
C TYR A 494 1.43 5.97 -4.76
N ALA A 495 0.37 6.20 -5.50
CA ALA A 495 -0.94 5.60 -5.29
C ALA A 495 -1.65 5.23 -6.61
N PRO A 496 -2.47 4.14 -6.65
CA PRO A 496 -2.57 3.06 -5.69
C PRO A 496 -1.42 2.04 -5.74
N LEU A 497 -1.35 1.15 -4.72
CA LEU A 497 -0.22 0.25 -4.55
C LEU A 497 -0.40 -1.10 -5.23
N PHE A 498 -1.54 -1.77 -4.98
CA PHE A 498 -1.79 -3.15 -5.37
C PHE A 498 -3.04 -3.33 -6.21
N ALA A 499 -2.97 -4.19 -7.24
CA ALA A 499 -4.14 -4.64 -7.99
C ALA A 499 -4.10 -6.14 -8.27
N HIS A 500 -5.21 -6.82 -7.95
CA HIS A 500 -5.43 -8.21 -8.37
C HIS A 500 -5.85 -8.23 -9.84
N VAL A 501 -5.11 -8.95 -10.70
CA VAL A 501 -5.30 -8.94 -12.17
C VAL A 501 -6.71 -9.38 -12.62
N ASP A 502 -7.39 -10.20 -11.82
CA ASP A 502 -8.73 -10.71 -12.12
C ASP A 502 -9.87 -9.93 -11.46
N ALA A 503 -9.57 -8.99 -10.55
CA ALA A 503 -10.58 -8.31 -9.73
C ALA A 503 -10.41 -6.79 -9.62
N TRP A 504 -9.48 -6.20 -10.35
CA TRP A 504 -9.25 -4.76 -10.32
C TRP A 504 -10.42 -3.96 -10.89
N GLN A 505 -10.57 -2.74 -10.40
CA GLN A 505 -11.54 -1.75 -10.86
C GLN A 505 -10.90 -0.39 -11.20
N TRP A 506 -9.69 -0.16 -10.71
CA TRP A 506 -8.90 1.07 -10.92
C TRP A 506 -7.50 0.71 -11.40
N ASN A 507 -6.94 1.52 -12.28
CA ASN A 507 -5.55 1.55 -12.70
C ASN A 507 -5.12 3.00 -12.99
N PRO A 508 -3.84 3.35 -12.91
CA PRO A 508 -2.67 2.49 -12.76
C PRO A 508 -2.42 2.05 -11.31
N ASP A 509 -1.66 0.96 -11.12
CA ASP A 509 -1.24 0.45 -9.81
C ASP A 509 0.24 0.05 -9.83
N MET A 510 0.96 0.21 -8.71
CA MET A 510 2.40 -0.01 -8.69
C MET A 510 2.79 -1.48 -8.83
N ILE A 511 2.03 -2.38 -8.20
CA ILE A 511 2.27 -3.82 -8.15
C ILE A 511 1.00 -4.56 -8.53
N TRP A 512 1.09 -5.39 -9.57
CA TRP A 512 -0.01 -6.26 -9.98
C TRP A 512 0.27 -7.69 -9.53
N PHE A 513 -0.76 -8.42 -9.13
CA PHE A 513 -0.61 -9.78 -8.64
C PHE A 513 -1.78 -10.68 -9.02
N ASP A 514 -1.52 -11.98 -9.07
CA ASP A 514 -2.51 -13.05 -9.08
C ASP A 514 -2.42 -13.88 -7.77
N ASN A 515 -3.13 -14.96 -7.69
CA ASN A 515 -3.11 -15.82 -6.51
C ASN A 515 -1.77 -16.55 -6.26
N LEU A 516 -0.82 -16.50 -7.18
CA LEU A 516 0.47 -17.22 -7.10
C LEU A 516 1.69 -16.31 -7.28
N ARG A 517 1.56 -15.21 -8.03
CA ARG A 517 2.66 -14.39 -8.52
C ARG A 517 2.37 -12.90 -8.33
N MET A 518 3.39 -12.10 -8.46
CA MET A 518 3.26 -10.65 -8.57
C MET A 518 4.15 -10.11 -9.69
N MET A 519 3.85 -8.91 -10.18
CA MET A 519 4.58 -8.19 -11.21
C MET A 519 4.85 -6.76 -10.73
N ARG A 520 6.09 -6.33 -10.87
CA ARG A 520 6.54 -4.96 -10.61
C ARG A 520 6.46 -4.15 -11.89
N THR A 521 5.74 -3.04 -11.84
CA THR A 521 5.62 -2.13 -12.97
C THR A 521 6.91 -1.33 -13.19
N PRO A 522 7.08 -0.65 -14.35
CA PRO A 522 8.16 0.32 -14.53
C PRO A 522 8.16 1.41 -13.46
N THR A 523 6.99 1.89 -13.04
CA THR A 523 6.81 2.83 -11.94
C THR A 523 7.36 2.29 -10.62
N TYR A 524 7.13 1.02 -10.29
CA TYR A 524 7.71 0.40 -9.10
C TYR A 524 9.24 0.56 -9.08
N TYR A 525 9.90 0.30 -10.18
CA TYR A 525 11.36 0.40 -10.26
C TYR A 525 11.86 1.84 -10.17
N VAL A 526 11.11 2.81 -10.69
CA VAL A 526 11.41 4.24 -10.51
C VAL A 526 11.35 4.59 -9.01
N GLN A 527 10.26 4.24 -8.32
CA GLN A 527 10.10 4.49 -6.88
C GLN A 527 11.22 3.79 -6.07
N GLN A 528 11.52 2.53 -6.39
CA GLN A 528 12.60 1.77 -5.76
C GLN A 528 13.95 2.47 -5.88
N LEU A 529 14.31 2.91 -7.09
CA LEU A 529 15.59 3.57 -7.33
C LEU A 529 15.72 4.88 -6.55
N TYR A 530 14.65 5.67 -6.45
CA TYR A 530 14.64 6.88 -5.63
C TYR A 530 14.73 6.56 -4.13
N GLY A 531 13.96 5.61 -3.64
CA GLY A 531 13.98 5.21 -2.22
C GLY A 531 15.32 4.62 -1.77
N MET A 532 15.90 3.74 -2.59
CA MET A 532 17.21 3.12 -2.28
C MET A 532 18.39 4.07 -2.41
N ASN A 533 18.26 5.17 -3.17
CA ASN A 533 19.32 6.13 -3.45
C ASN A 533 18.91 7.56 -3.07
N ALA A 534 18.24 7.73 -1.95
CA ALA A 534 17.74 9.04 -1.51
C ALA A 534 18.89 10.02 -1.19
N GLY A 535 19.95 9.56 -0.53
CA GLY A 535 20.96 10.44 0.04
C GLY A 535 20.52 11.07 1.37
N THR A 536 21.29 12.01 1.89
CA THR A 536 20.97 12.76 3.11
C THR A 536 20.76 14.26 2.86
N ASP A 537 21.39 14.79 1.83
CA ASP A 537 21.39 16.21 1.56
C ASP A 537 21.39 16.48 0.06
N VAL A 538 20.57 17.43 -0.37
CA VAL A 538 20.47 17.90 -1.76
C VAL A 538 21.68 18.77 -2.08
N LEU A 539 22.28 18.55 -3.25
CA LEU A 539 23.34 19.36 -3.82
C LEU A 539 22.81 20.31 -4.89
N ASN A 540 23.45 21.45 -5.04
CA ASN A 540 23.10 22.41 -6.07
C ASN A 540 23.57 21.92 -7.44
N LEU A 541 22.66 21.36 -8.24
CA LEU A 541 22.90 20.95 -9.63
C LEU A 541 22.28 21.95 -10.58
N ARG A 542 23.03 22.42 -11.59
CA ARG A 542 22.60 23.42 -12.56
C ARG A 542 23.10 23.11 -13.96
N MET A 543 22.29 23.48 -14.96
CA MET A 543 22.62 23.58 -16.36
C MET A 543 22.33 25.01 -16.81
N ASP A 544 23.30 25.71 -17.42
CA ASP A 544 23.20 27.12 -17.81
C ASP A 544 22.79 28.06 -16.65
N GLY A 545 23.28 27.74 -15.45
CA GLY A 545 22.99 28.53 -14.24
C GLY A 545 21.59 28.32 -13.64
N LYS A 546 20.76 27.43 -14.19
CA LYS A 546 19.38 27.14 -13.74
C LYS A 546 19.22 25.70 -13.25
N PRO A 547 18.26 25.41 -12.37
CA PRO A 547 17.86 24.02 -12.08
C PRO A 547 17.47 23.29 -13.36
N VAL A 548 17.72 21.99 -13.44
CA VAL A 548 17.41 21.18 -14.61
C VAL A 548 16.00 20.59 -14.45
N ALA A 549 15.03 21.22 -15.08
CA ALA A 549 13.60 20.93 -14.91
C ALA A 549 12.83 20.98 -16.24
N GLY A 550 13.36 20.37 -17.29
CA GLY A 550 12.72 20.21 -18.60
C GLY A 550 13.43 20.88 -19.78
N GLN A 551 14.52 21.59 -19.52
CA GLN A 551 15.34 22.16 -20.62
C GLN A 551 15.91 21.00 -21.45
N ASP A 552 15.73 21.07 -22.77
CA ASP A 552 16.15 20.03 -23.72
C ASP A 552 15.60 18.63 -23.38
N SER A 553 14.41 18.59 -22.74
CA SER A 553 13.77 17.36 -22.22
C SER A 553 14.58 16.66 -21.12
N LEU A 554 15.49 17.38 -20.45
CA LEU A 554 16.31 16.86 -19.35
C LEU A 554 15.76 17.33 -18.00
N TYR A 555 15.81 16.42 -17.03
CA TYR A 555 15.49 16.66 -15.62
C TYR A 555 16.60 16.07 -14.77
N ALA A 556 17.03 16.80 -13.73
CA ALA A 556 18.11 16.30 -12.90
C ALA A 556 18.05 16.84 -11.48
N THR A 557 18.53 16.04 -10.54
CA THR A 557 18.85 16.41 -9.18
C THR A 557 20.12 15.71 -8.73
N ALA A 558 20.77 16.24 -7.71
CA ALA A 558 21.94 15.65 -7.10
C ALA A 558 21.80 15.66 -5.59
N ALA A 559 22.30 14.61 -4.94
CA ALA A 559 22.35 14.49 -3.50
C ALA A 559 23.72 13.96 -3.05
N THR A 560 24.00 14.09 -1.77
CA THR A 560 25.11 13.39 -1.11
C THR A 560 24.58 12.55 0.04
N ASP A 561 25.19 11.40 0.27
CA ASP A 561 25.00 10.65 1.51
C ASP A 561 26.15 10.95 2.46
N SER A 562 25.88 11.73 3.51
CA SER A 562 26.87 12.14 4.49
C SER A 562 27.46 10.97 5.30
N ARG A 563 26.78 9.83 5.34
CA ARG A 563 27.20 8.61 6.04
C ARG A 563 28.28 7.86 5.27
N THR A 564 28.16 7.83 3.94
CA THR A 564 29.09 7.10 3.03
C THR A 564 30.06 8.03 2.32
N GLY A 565 29.72 9.31 2.16
CA GLY A 565 30.42 10.29 1.34
C GLY A 565 30.15 10.12 -0.16
N GLU A 566 29.11 9.39 -0.52
CA GLU A 566 28.68 9.16 -1.89
C GLU A 566 28.00 10.40 -2.47
N VAL A 567 28.22 10.65 -3.76
CA VAL A 567 27.45 11.63 -4.55
C VAL A 567 26.50 10.87 -5.45
N ILE A 568 25.22 11.19 -5.35
CA ILE A 568 24.14 10.53 -6.06
C ILE A 568 23.56 11.50 -7.09
N LEU A 569 23.57 11.10 -8.37
CA LEU A 569 23.01 11.87 -9.47
C LEU A 569 21.76 11.15 -10.00
N LYS A 570 20.71 11.90 -10.23
CA LYS A 570 19.47 11.41 -10.85
C LYS A 570 19.22 12.23 -12.10
N LEU A 571 19.20 11.56 -13.24
CA LEU A 571 19.08 12.16 -14.57
C LEU A 571 17.92 11.50 -15.31
N VAL A 572 17.06 12.29 -15.91
CA VAL A 572 15.92 11.82 -16.70
C VAL A 572 15.94 12.53 -18.05
N ASN A 573 15.89 11.74 -19.13
CA ASN A 573 15.75 12.23 -20.48
C ASN A 573 14.39 11.77 -21.05
N THR A 574 13.44 12.69 -21.17
CA THR A 574 12.12 12.43 -21.76
C THR A 574 12.09 12.66 -23.28
N GLY A 575 13.21 13.11 -23.86
CA GLY A 575 13.35 13.33 -25.30
C GLY A 575 13.59 12.04 -26.08
N SER A 576 13.25 12.05 -27.36
CA SER A 576 13.40 10.91 -28.26
C SER A 576 14.83 10.66 -28.78
N LYS A 577 15.81 11.45 -28.33
CA LYS A 577 17.21 11.36 -28.75
C LYS A 577 18.13 11.18 -27.55
N ALA A 578 19.18 10.41 -27.74
CA ALA A 578 20.29 10.35 -26.78
C ALA A 578 20.97 11.72 -26.69
N VAL A 579 21.39 12.11 -25.49
CA VAL A 579 22.07 13.38 -25.21
C VAL A 579 23.37 13.08 -24.46
N ASP A 580 24.48 13.64 -24.94
CA ASP A 580 25.75 13.58 -24.24
C ASP A 580 25.75 14.63 -23.13
N VAL A 581 25.90 14.20 -21.88
CA VAL A 581 25.92 15.06 -20.72
C VAL A 581 27.29 14.99 -20.05
N GLN A 582 27.95 16.14 -19.92
CA GLN A 582 29.14 16.27 -19.09
C GLN A 582 28.75 16.84 -17.72
N ILE A 583 29.18 16.20 -16.63
CA ILE A 583 28.92 16.64 -15.27
C ILE A 583 30.22 17.10 -14.62
N ASN A 584 30.28 18.37 -14.27
CA ASN A 584 31.43 18.97 -13.60
C ASN A 584 31.15 19.12 -12.10
N PHE A 585 31.99 18.54 -11.26
CA PHE A 585 31.89 18.63 -9.81
C PHE A 585 32.76 19.78 -9.28
N GLN A 586 32.14 20.74 -8.63
CA GLN A 586 32.81 21.84 -7.92
C GLN A 586 32.99 21.48 -6.43
N GLY A 587 34.05 22.00 -5.81
CA GLY A 587 34.31 21.78 -4.38
C GLY A 587 34.93 20.43 -4.03
N LEU A 588 35.18 19.56 -5.00
CA LEU A 588 35.96 18.33 -4.78
C LEU A 588 37.44 18.65 -4.60
N LYS A 589 38.06 17.98 -3.64
CA LYS A 589 39.54 17.94 -3.55
C LYS A 589 40.06 17.07 -4.69
N LYS A 590 41.19 17.44 -5.30
CA LYS A 590 41.81 16.65 -6.40
C LYS A 590 41.88 15.15 -6.05
N LYS A 591 41.46 14.30 -6.99
CA LYS A 591 41.43 12.81 -6.92
C LYS A 591 40.41 12.19 -5.96
N GLN A 592 39.28 12.85 -5.69
CA GLN A 592 38.22 12.29 -4.84
C GLN A 592 37.26 11.35 -5.59
N LEU A 593 36.93 11.63 -6.85
CA LEU A 593 36.15 10.72 -7.66
C LEU A 593 37.02 9.55 -8.11
N ALA A 594 36.69 8.35 -7.71
CA ALA A 594 37.50 7.19 -8.01
C ALA A 594 36.78 6.17 -8.90
N GLN A 595 35.50 6.01 -8.73
CA GLN A 595 34.70 5.01 -9.43
C GLN A 595 33.22 5.42 -9.37
N GLY A 596 32.45 5.12 -10.40
CA GLY A 596 31.01 5.35 -10.44
C GLY A 596 30.26 4.08 -10.83
N ILE A 597 29.01 4.00 -10.34
CA ILE A 597 28.02 3.02 -10.78
C ILE A 597 26.89 3.80 -11.44
N CYS A 598 26.49 3.41 -12.63
CA CYS A 598 25.29 3.89 -13.27
C CYS A 598 24.22 2.81 -13.21
N ILE A 599 23.08 3.13 -12.62
CA ILE A 599 21.88 2.29 -12.63
C ILE A 599 20.90 2.98 -13.57
N TYR A 600 20.44 2.27 -14.59
CA TYR A 600 19.62 2.89 -15.62
C TYR A 600 18.45 2.02 -16.03
N MET A 601 17.41 2.69 -16.50
CA MET A 601 16.27 2.10 -17.20
C MET A 601 16.05 2.86 -18.51
N GLN A 602 15.77 2.14 -19.57
CA GLN A 602 15.55 2.74 -20.89
C GLN A 602 14.63 1.89 -21.74
N SER A 603 13.88 2.54 -22.62
CA SER A 603 13.13 1.95 -23.72
C SER A 603 12.89 3.00 -24.80
N ASP A 604 12.89 2.60 -26.05
CA ASP A 604 12.45 3.37 -27.21
C ASP A 604 10.93 3.27 -27.46
N ASP A 605 10.26 2.35 -26.77
CA ASP A 605 8.81 2.20 -26.75
C ASP A 605 8.21 2.78 -25.48
N LEU A 606 7.62 3.96 -25.59
CA LEU A 606 6.96 4.65 -24.47
C LEU A 606 5.73 3.89 -23.92
N LYS A 607 5.17 2.96 -24.70
CA LYS A 607 4.05 2.11 -24.27
C LYS A 607 4.49 0.78 -23.67
N GLN A 608 5.79 0.52 -23.62
CA GLN A 608 6.32 -0.69 -23.01
C GLN A 608 5.86 -0.79 -21.55
N LYS A 609 5.40 -1.98 -21.17
CA LYS A 609 5.02 -2.34 -19.80
C LYS A 609 5.53 -3.72 -19.42
N ASN A 610 5.60 -3.99 -18.13
CA ASN A 610 5.87 -5.31 -17.59
C ASN A 610 4.57 -6.12 -17.49
N THR A 611 4.68 -7.45 -17.46
CA THR A 611 3.56 -8.39 -17.29
C THR A 611 3.92 -9.45 -16.24
N LEU A 612 2.95 -10.25 -15.81
CA LEU A 612 3.20 -11.37 -14.88
C LEU A 612 4.18 -12.42 -15.44
N GLU A 613 4.30 -12.49 -16.77
CA GLU A 613 5.21 -13.41 -17.47
C GLU A 613 6.60 -12.81 -17.68
N THR A 614 6.69 -11.48 -17.82
CA THR A 614 7.94 -10.81 -18.19
C THR A 614 8.08 -9.45 -17.52
N GLU A 615 9.18 -9.24 -16.80
CA GLU A 615 9.63 -7.95 -16.27
C GLU A 615 10.89 -7.48 -17.02
N ASN A 616 10.72 -7.12 -18.29
CA ASN A 616 11.84 -6.73 -19.16
C ASN A 616 12.33 -5.30 -18.89
N LEU A 617 11.40 -4.40 -18.51
CA LEU A 617 11.73 -3.02 -18.17
C LEU A 617 12.04 -2.93 -16.68
N ARG A 618 13.33 -3.09 -16.35
CA ARG A 618 13.87 -3.11 -14.99
C ARG A 618 15.26 -2.47 -14.95
N PRO A 619 15.77 -2.10 -13.77
CA PRO A 619 17.09 -1.51 -13.60
C PRO A 619 18.22 -2.39 -14.14
N GLN A 620 19.14 -1.75 -14.87
CA GLN A 620 20.38 -2.33 -15.33
C GLN A 620 21.54 -1.57 -14.70
N VAL A 621 22.68 -2.22 -14.48
CA VAL A 621 23.84 -1.65 -13.79
C VAL A 621 25.06 -1.69 -14.69
N THR A 622 25.78 -0.57 -14.77
CA THR A 622 27.07 -0.47 -15.45
C THR A 622 28.06 0.35 -14.62
N GLN A 623 29.34 0.16 -14.87
CA GLN A 623 30.37 0.99 -14.23
C GLN A 623 30.62 2.24 -15.04
N VAL A 624 30.88 3.35 -14.37
CA VAL A 624 31.25 4.63 -14.97
C VAL A 624 32.60 5.06 -14.43
N GLN A 625 33.46 5.53 -15.32
CA GLN A 625 34.78 6.04 -14.96
C GLN A 625 34.77 7.57 -15.09
N PRO A 626 35.21 8.31 -14.05
CA PRO A 626 35.40 9.75 -14.17
C PRO A 626 36.43 10.08 -15.28
N ALA A 627 36.16 11.11 -16.07
CA ALA A 627 37.04 11.50 -17.17
C ALA A 627 38.38 12.07 -16.67
N ASP A 628 38.37 12.83 -15.57
CA ASP A 628 39.59 13.49 -15.02
C ASP A 628 39.64 13.55 -13.48
N GLY A 629 38.75 12.83 -12.80
CA GLY A 629 38.59 12.85 -11.33
C GLY A 629 37.78 14.05 -10.81
N GLN A 630 37.24 14.90 -11.67
CA GLN A 630 36.36 16.02 -11.36
C GLN A 630 35.16 16.11 -12.32
N SER A 631 35.13 15.29 -13.35
CA SER A 631 34.03 15.25 -14.34
C SER A 631 33.63 13.81 -14.67
N LEU A 632 32.37 13.67 -15.02
CA LEU A 632 31.75 12.44 -15.47
C LEU A 632 31.13 12.65 -16.85
#